data_dc05ffa8e5dc63ee353a5465b7f46e12
#
_entry.id   dc05ffa8e5dc63ee353a5465b7f46e12
#
_cell.length_a   1.000
_cell.length_b   1.000
_cell.length_c   1.000
_cell.angle_alpha   90.00
_cell.angle_beta   90.00
_cell.angle_gamma   90.00
#
_symmetry.space_group_name_H-M   'P 1'
#
loop_
_entity.id
_entity.type
_entity.pdbx_description
1 polymer ?
#
loop_
_entity_poly.entity_id
_entity_poly.type
_entity_poly.pdbx_seq_one_letter_code
_entity_poly.pdbx_strand_id
1 'polypeptide(L)'
;MYPYNYPKGEISMLNQNYTAKLLNLEDVIITNVENIFEEFHIYIELPRKKHTCPVCGSVTDRVHDYRMQTIKDVPLARNTFLHLRKRRYRCSCGKRFFEDNTFLPRYYRVTSRLVAEIIHAFEKVVSAKEIGCRFNVSGVTAMRYFRCVNHKPKELPEVVSLDEFKGNSGGQKYNSIVAAPKNRKVIDILPNRYENDLIQYSSQFESKKNVKYFVCDMNPHFRQVAEVCFKNAVWNVRSL
;
A
#
# COMPACT_ATOMS: atom_id res chain seq x y z
N MET A 1 -6.93 12.70 -38.75
CA MET A 1 -7.84 11.56 -38.66
C MET A 1 -7.22 10.44 -39.46
N TYR A 2 -6.44 9.55 -38.87
CA TYR A 2 -5.81 8.42 -39.54
C TYR A 2 -6.58 7.15 -39.18
N PRO A 3 -7.16 6.44 -40.12
CA PRO A 3 -7.83 5.17 -39.87
C PRO A 3 -6.76 4.07 -39.77
N TYR A 4 -6.39 3.68 -38.54
CA TYR A 4 -5.64 2.45 -38.35
C TYR A 4 -6.57 1.24 -38.48
N ASN A 5 -6.54 0.59 -39.62
CA ASN A 5 -7.08 -0.73 -39.81
C ASN A 5 -6.14 -1.75 -39.13
N TYR A 6 -6.51 -2.22 -37.97
CA TYR A 6 -5.82 -3.38 -37.39
C TYR A 6 -6.26 -4.67 -38.11
N PRO A 7 -5.35 -5.47 -38.61
CA PRO A 7 -5.71 -6.78 -39.13
C PRO A 7 -6.33 -7.60 -38.00
N LYS A 8 -7.49 -8.18 -38.24
CA LYS A 8 -8.10 -9.23 -37.40
C LYS A 8 -7.24 -10.51 -37.57
N GLY A 9 -6.07 -10.56 -36.93
CA GLY A 9 -5.19 -11.71 -36.88
C GLY A 9 -5.51 -12.54 -35.64
N GLU A 10 -5.57 -13.82 -35.82
CA GLU A 10 -5.67 -14.83 -34.76
C GLU A 10 -4.63 -14.53 -33.68
N ILE A 11 -5.08 -14.31 -32.45
CA ILE A 11 -4.20 -14.15 -31.30
C ILE A 11 -3.64 -15.53 -30.99
N SER A 12 -2.44 -15.80 -31.50
CA SER A 12 -1.76 -17.09 -31.29
C SER A 12 -1.47 -17.31 -29.80
N MET A 13 -1.40 -18.57 -29.36
CA MET A 13 -1.07 -18.95 -27.97
C MET A 13 0.22 -18.31 -27.43
N LEU A 14 1.14 -17.90 -28.29
CA LEU A 14 2.36 -17.18 -27.93
C LEU A 14 2.08 -15.82 -27.25
N ASN A 15 1.06 -15.09 -27.68
CA ASN A 15 0.72 -13.78 -27.13
C ASN A 15 0.16 -13.87 -25.69
N GLN A 16 -0.51 -14.96 -25.34
CA GLN A 16 -1.10 -15.14 -24.00
C GLN A 16 -0.02 -15.29 -22.91
N ASN A 17 1.09 -15.98 -23.20
CA ASN A 17 2.19 -16.16 -22.26
C ASN A 17 2.95 -14.84 -21.99
N TYR A 18 3.11 -13.98 -22.99
CA TYR A 18 3.77 -12.68 -22.80
C TYR A 18 2.91 -11.72 -21.97
N THR A 19 1.61 -11.69 -22.20
CA THR A 19 0.69 -10.83 -21.43
C THR A 19 0.67 -11.23 -19.95
N ALA A 20 0.65 -12.52 -19.63
CA ALA A 20 0.72 -13.00 -18.24
C ALA A 20 2.03 -12.60 -17.56
N LYS A 21 3.16 -12.68 -18.28
CA LYS A 21 4.47 -12.23 -17.79
C LYS A 21 4.51 -10.70 -17.58
N LEU A 22 4.00 -9.91 -18.54
CA LEU A 22 3.91 -8.46 -18.42
C LEU A 22 3.05 -8.03 -17.24
N LEU A 23 1.99 -8.78 -16.96
CA LEU A 23 1.11 -8.54 -15.82
C LEU A 23 1.70 -9.08 -14.51
N ASN A 24 2.84 -9.79 -14.55
CA ASN A 24 3.41 -10.50 -13.41
C ASN A 24 2.35 -11.33 -12.63
N LEU A 25 1.48 -11.99 -13.38
CA LEU A 25 0.44 -12.89 -12.89
C LEU A 25 0.86 -14.31 -13.23
N GLU A 26 1.65 -14.91 -12.36
CA GLU A 26 2.00 -16.33 -12.45
C GLU A 26 0.75 -17.18 -12.21
N ASP A 27 0.66 -18.34 -12.84
CA ASP A 27 -0.45 -19.30 -12.73
C ASP A 27 -1.84 -18.76 -13.15
N VAL A 28 -1.89 -17.80 -14.07
CA VAL A 28 -3.14 -17.28 -14.62
C VAL A 28 -3.23 -17.53 -16.11
N ILE A 29 -4.39 -18.01 -16.55
CA ILE A 29 -4.73 -18.15 -17.97
C ILE A 29 -5.51 -16.91 -18.39
N ILE A 30 -5.00 -16.18 -19.38
CA ILE A 30 -5.72 -15.05 -19.99
C ILE A 30 -6.61 -15.64 -21.08
N THR A 31 -7.91 -15.47 -20.95
CA THR A 31 -8.91 -16.01 -21.90
C THR A 31 -9.33 -14.97 -22.93
N ASN A 32 -9.33 -13.68 -22.58
CA ASN A 32 -9.67 -12.60 -23.49
C ASN A 32 -9.07 -11.27 -23.01
N VAL A 33 -8.85 -10.32 -23.93
CA VAL A 33 -8.47 -8.94 -23.64
C VAL A 33 -9.32 -8.01 -24.51
N GLU A 34 -10.03 -7.10 -23.91
CA GLU A 34 -10.90 -6.14 -24.59
C GLU A 34 -10.52 -4.70 -24.18
N ASN A 35 -10.74 -3.79 -25.09
CA ASN A 35 -10.59 -2.36 -24.87
C ASN A 35 -11.99 -1.73 -25.01
N ILE A 36 -12.60 -1.36 -23.88
CA ILE A 36 -13.96 -0.85 -23.81
C ILE A 36 -13.90 0.56 -23.19
N PHE A 37 -14.41 1.58 -23.89
CA PHE A 37 -14.46 2.98 -23.41
C PHE A 37 -13.14 3.46 -22.77
N GLU A 38 -12.02 3.20 -23.45
CA GLU A 38 -10.68 3.56 -22.97
C GLU A 38 -10.23 2.83 -21.66
N GLU A 39 -10.85 1.72 -21.34
CA GLU A 39 -10.46 0.84 -20.23
C GLU A 39 -9.99 -0.52 -20.76
N PHE A 40 -8.98 -1.11 -20.13
CA PHE A 40 -8.54 -2.46 -20.41
C PHE A 40 -9.30 -3.46 -19.55
N HIS A 41 -9.98 -4.39 -20.20
CA HIS A 41 -10.70 -5.49 -19.58
C HIS A 41 -10.00 -6.80 -19.93
N ILE A 42 -9.35 -7.43 -18.94
CA ILE A 42 -8.57 -8.66 -19.11
C ILE A 42 -9.33 -9.78 -18.40
N TYR A 43 -9.80 -10.75 -19.17
CA TYR A 43 -10.50 -11.91 -18.66
C TYR A 43 -9.51 -13.01 -18.32
N ILE A 44 -9.59 -13.50 -17.10
CA ILE A 44 -8.63 -14.45 -16.55
C ILE A 44 -9.32 -15.60 -15.83
N GLU A 45 -8.67 -16.74 -15.85
CA GLU A 45 -9.03 -17.88 -15.01
C GLU A 45 -7.77 -18.59 -14.49
N LEU A 46 -7.91 -19.34 -13.40
CA LEU A 46 -6.81 -20.14 -12.88
C LEU A 46 -6.75 -21.48 -13.61
N PRO A 47 -5.57 -22.12 -13.70
CA PRO A 47 -5.47 -23.50 -14.16
C PRO A 47 -6.37 -24.42 -13.31
N ARG A 48 -7.07 -25.34 -13.96
CA ARG A 48 -7.92 -26.30 -13.24
C ARG A 48 -7.04 -27.28 -12.46
N LYS A 49 -7.29 -27.37 -11.15
CA LYS A 49 -6.57 -28.29 -10.25
C LYS A 49 -7.53 -28.93 -9.24
N LYS A 50 -7.09 -30.00 -8.60
CA LYS A 50 -7.79 -30.60 -7.48
C LYS A 50 -7.65 -29.72 -6.24
N HIS A 51 -8.72 -29.63 -5.45
CA HIS A 51 -8.74 -28.82 -4.23
C HIS A 51 -9.13 -29.65 -3.03
N THR A 52 -8.56 -29.35 -1.88
CA THR A 52 -8.88 -29.97 -0.60
C THR A 52 -10.05 -29.26 0.05
N CYS A 53 -11.06 -30.00 0.45
CA CYS A 53 -12.22 -29.46 1.15
C CYS A 53 -11.82 -28.89 2.51
N PRO A 54 -12.14 -27.62 2.83
CA PRO A 54 -11.77 -27.00 4.09
C PRO A 54 -12.51 -27.55 5.32
N VAL A 55 -13.48 -28.45 5.13
CA VAL A 55 -14.27 -29.02 6.23
C VAL A 55 -13.88 -30.46 6.52
N CYS A 56 -13.82 -31.33 5.49
CA CYS A 56 -13.58 -32.75 5.69
C CYS A 56 -12.22 -33.24 5.17
N GLY A 57 -11.40 -32.38 4.58
CA GLY A 57 -10.08 -32.73 4.05
C GLY A 57 -10.11 -33.56 2.75
N SER A 58 -11.27 -34.00 2.25
CA SER A 58 -11.37 -34.78 1.02
C SER A 58 -11.00 -33.95 -0.20
N VAL A 59 -10.34 -34.57 -1.17
CA VAL A 59 -9.93 -33.92 -2.42
C VAL A 59 -11.08 -33.97 -3.42
N THR A 60 -11.37 -32.87 -4.09
CA THR A 60 -12.39 -32.76 -5.12
C THR A 60 -11.92 -31.94 -6.32
N ASP A 61 -12.38 -32.27 -7.51
CA ASP A 61 -12.25 -31.52 -8.74
C ASP A 61 -13.61 -31.16 -9.38
N ARG A 62 -14.70 -31.45 -8.65
CA ARG A 62 -16.07 -31.21 -9.11
C ARG A 62 -16.42 -29.74 -9.00
N VAL A 63 -16.46 -29.04 -10.13
CA VAL A 63 -16.94 -27.66 -10.22
C VAL A 63 -18.44 -27.63 -10.04
N HIS A 64 -18.95 -26.81 -9.13
CA HIS A 64 -20.38 -26.60 -8.92
C HIS A 64 -20.92 -25.49 -9.82
N ASP A 65 -20.29 -24.33 -9.80
CA ASP A 65 -20.62 -23.18 -10.63
C ASP A 65 -19.41 -22.23 -10.77
N TYR A 66 -19.63 -21.13 -11.48
CA TYR A 66 -18.65 -20.07 -11.71
C TYR A 66 -19.17 -18.72 -11.20
N ARG A 67 -18.26 -17.88 -10.74
CA ARG A 67 -18.53 -16.49 -10.41
C ARG A 67 -17.54 -15.60 -11.11
N MET A 68 -18.03 -14.53 -11.71
CA MET A 68 -17.16 -13.47 -12.24
C MET A 68 -16.87 -12.47 -11.13
N GLN A 69 -15.61 -12.16 -10.91
CA GLN A 69 -15.14 -11.14 -9.97
C GLN A 69 -14.36 -10.09 -10.73
N THR A 70 -14.83 -8.84 -10.71
CA THR A 70 -14.12 -7.70 -11.28
C THR A 70 -13.15 -7.13 -10.25
N ILE A 71 -11.90 -6.95 -10.64
CA ILE A 71 -10.78 -6.57 -9.80
C ILE A 71 -10.07 -5.40 -10.49
N LYS A 72 -9.82 -4.31 -9.78
CA LYS A 72 -8.99 -3.21 -10.26
C LYS A 72 -7.52 -3.57 -10.19
N ASP A 73 -6.79 -3.18 -11.21
CA ASP A 73 -5.36 -3.44 -11.32
C ASP A 73 -4.57 -2.18 -11.66
N VAL A 74 -3.24 -2.28 -11.65
CA VAL A 74 -2.36 -1.18 -12.03
C VAL A 74 -2.71 -0.70 -13.43
N PRO A 75 -2.94 0.61 -13.65
CA PRO A 75 -3.25 1.15 -14.96
C PRO A 75 -2.11 0.87 -15.96
N LEU A 76 -2.42 0.23 -17.06
CA LEU A 76 -1.51 0.00 -18.19
C LEU A 76 -1.81 1.03 -19.27
N ALA A 77 -1.32 2.26 -19.10
CA ALA A 77 -1.69 3.44 -19.89
C ALA A 77 -3.16 3.87 -19.75
N ARG A 78 -4.04 2.96 -19.35
CA ARG A 78 -5.49 3.16 -19.12
C ARG A 78 -5.92 2.37 -17.88
N ASN A 79 -7.10 2.72 -17.33
CA ASN A 79 -7.69 1.94 -16.24
C ASN A 79 -7.78 0.47 -16.61
N THR A 80 -7.29 -0.40 -15.75
CA THR A 80 -7.20 -1.84 -16.03
C THR A 80 -8.07 -2.62 -15.06
N PHE A 81 -8.89 -3.50 -15.59
CA PHE A 81 -9.77 -4.38 -14.83
C PHE A 81 -9.48 -5.85 -15.18
N LEU A 82 -9.28 -6.64 -14.16
CA LEU A 82 -9.21 -8.10 -14.29
C LEU A 82 -10.58 -8.69 -14.00
N HIS A 83 -11.09 -9.51 -14.91
CA HIS A 83 -12.32 -10.28 -14.75
C HIS A 83 -11.98 -11.73 -14.46
N LEU A 84 -11.87 -12.07 -13.17
CA LEU A 84 -11.56 -13.42 -12.73
C LEU A 84 -12.81 -14.30 -12.76
N ARG A 85 -12.79 -15.29 -13.66
CA ARG A 85 -13.78 -16.37 -13.67
C ARG A 85 -13.42 -17.40 -12.61
N LYS A 86 -13.97 -17.22 -11.41
CA LYS A 86 -13.68 -18.01 -10.22
C LYS A 86 -14.56 -19.24 -10.13
N ARG A 87 -13.97 -20.42 -9.93
CA ARG A 87 -14.67 -21.69 -9.77
C ARG A 87 -15.12 -21.87 -8.33
N ARG A 88 -16.34 -22.36 -8.16
CA ARG A 88 -16.83 -22.85 -6.89
C ARG A 88 -16.95 -24.36 -6.95
N TYR A 89 -16.22 -25.05 -6.07
CA TYR A 89 -16.15 -26.50 -6.00
C TYR A 89 -17.21 -27.05 -5.05
N ARG A 90 -17.61 -28.30 -5.29
CA ARG A 90 -18.52 -29.07 -4.43
C ARG A 90 -17.80 -30.31 -3.93
N CYS A 91 -17.79 -30.51 -2.61
CA CYS A 91 -17.31 -31.71 -1.97
C CYS A 91 -18.41 -32.75 -1.76
N SER A 92 -18.05 -34.01 -1.59
CA SER A 92 -18.98 -35.12 -1.24
C SER A 92 -19.69 -34.89 0.10
N CYS A 93 -19.05 -34.18 1.05
CA CYS A 93 -19.67 -33.77 2.32
C CYS A 93 -20.73 -32.66 2.19
N GLY A 94 -21.04 -32.21 0.97
CA GLY A 94 -21.99 -31.13 0.71
C GLY A 94 -21.38 -29.70 0.77
N LYS A 95 -20.18 -29.53 1.29
CA LYS A 95 -19.52 -28.21 1.35
C LYS A 95 -19.25 -27.65 -0.05
N ARG A 96 -19.54 -26.36 -0.21
CA ARG A 96 -19.18 -25.58 -1.40
C ARG A 96 -18.16 -24.52 -1.01
N PHE A 97 -17.09 -24.38 -1.80
CA PHE A 97 -16.01 -23.43 -1.53
C PHE A 97 -15.39 -22.94 -2.85
N PHE A 98 -14.80 -21.74 -2.81
CA PHE A 98 -14.12 -21.17 -3.97
C PHE A 98 -12.66 -21.67 -4.03
N GLU A 99 -12.12 -21.70 -5.25
CA GLU A 99 -10.70 -21.87 -5.46
C GLU A 99 -9.89 -20.72 -4.83
N ASP A 100 -8.70 -21.03 -4.36
CA ASP A 100 -7.77 -20.04 -3.82
C ASP A 100 -6.86 -19.52 -4.94
N ASN A 101 -6.45 -18.27 -4.79
CA ASN A 101 -5.48 -17.61 -5.66
C ASN A 101 -4.44 -16.88 -4.80
N THR A 102 -3.25 -16.64 -5.39
CA THR A 102 -2.10 -16.05 -4.68
C THR A 102 -2.02 -14.54 -4.84
N PHE A 103 -2.63 -13.97 -5.89
CA PHE A 103 -2.50 -12.56 -6.24
C PHE A 103 -3.58 -11.64 -5.66
N LEU A 104 -4.65 -12.21 -5.09
CA LEU A 104 -5.77 -11.44 -4.54
C LEU A 104 -6.18 -11.99 -3.17
N PRO A 105 -6.07 -11.21 -2.10
CA PRO A 105 -6.61 -11.59 -0.81
C PRO A 105 -8.13 -11.80 -0.86
N ARG A 106 -8.65 -12.65 0.02
CA ARG A 106 -10.07 -12.97 0.07
C ARG A 106 -10.94 -11.71 0.24
N TYR A 107 -11.99 -11.57 -0.58
CA TYR A 107 -12.91 -10.42 -0.64
C TYR A 107 -12.33 -9.11 -1.19
N TYR A 108 -11.07 -9.07 -1.57
CA TYR A 108 -10.48 -7.88 -2.18
C TYR A 108 -10.93 -7.74 -3.64
N ARG A 109 -11.06 -6.48 -4.08
CA ARG A 109 -11.37 -6.11 -5.47
C ARG A 109 -10.30 -5.20 -6.07
N VAL A 110 -9.12 -5.22 -5.48
CA VAL A 110 -7.94 -4.45 -5.88
C VAL A 110 -6.75 -5.37 -5.72
N THR A 111 -5.90 -5.47 -6.74
CA THR A 111 -4.72 -6.34 -6.67
C THR A 111 -3.71 -5.83 -5.65
N SER A 112 -2.93 -6.73 -5.06
CA SER A 112 -1.88 -6.37 -4.10
C SER A 112 -0.84 -5.43 -4.71
N ARG A 113 -0.52 -5.57 -6.01
CA ARG A 113 0.40 -4.69 -6.72
C ARG A 113 -0.17 -3.28 -6.90
N LEU A 114 -1.48 -3.12 -7.16
CA LEU A 114 -2.10 -1.81 -7.21
C LEU A 114 -2.09 -1.14 -5.82
N VAL A 115 -2.29 -1.91 -4.75
CA VAL A 115 -2.14 -1.41 -3.38
C VAL A 115 -0.72 -0.91 -3.12
N ALA A 116 0.31 -1.67 -3.55
CA ALA A 116 1.71 -1.26 -3.42
C ALA A 116 2.00 0.04 -4.18
N GLU A 117 1.53 0.18 -5.43
CA GLU A 117 1.70 1.41 -6.22
C GLU A 117 1.00 2.61 -5.59
N ILE A 118 -0.19 2.43 -5.02
CA ILE A 118 -0.89 3.49 -4.28
C ILE A 118 -0.07 3.93 -3.07
N ILE A 119 0.51 3.00 -2.32
CA ILE A 119 1.35 3.30 -1.16
C ILE A 119 2.61 4.06 -1.59
N HIS A 120 3.30 3.59 -2.63
CA HIS A 120 4.49 4.28 -3.17
C HIS A 120 4.18 5.69 -3.69
N ALA A 121 2.98 5.92 -4.21
CA ALA A 121 2.60 7.26 -4.65
C ALA A 121 2.56 8.28 -3.51
N PHE A 122 2.33 7.86 -2.27
CA PHE A 122 2.38 8.73 -1.08
C PHE A 122 3.79 9.15 -0.68
N GLU A 123 4.85 8.55 -1.23
CA GLU A 123 6.23 9.02 -1.02
C GLU A 123 6.47 10.39 -1.66
N LYS A 124 5.63 10.78 -2.60
CA LYS A 124 5.66 12.10 -3.25
C LYS A 124 4.68 13.05 -2.58
N VAL A 125 4.95 14.35 -2.69
CA VAL A 125 4.05 15.39 -2.18
C VAL A 125 2.82 15.51 -3.09
N VAL A 126 1.87 14.59 -2.94
CA VAL A 126 0.65 14.48 -3.76
C VAL A 126 -0.55 14.27 -2.86
N SER A 127 -1.69 14.82 -3.23
CA SER A 127 -2.92 14.65 -2.44
C SER A 127 -3.51 13.24 -2.61
N ALA A 128 -4.17 12.73 -1.57
CA ALA A 128 -4.88 11.45 -1.66
C ALA A 128 -5.98 11.44 -2.74
N LYS A 129 -6.57 12.60 -3.05
CA LYS A 129 -7.53 12.77 -4.15
C LYS A 129 -6.86 12.51 -5.51
N GLU A 130 -5.69 13.09 -5.72
CA GLU A 130 -4.94 12.94 -6.97
C GLU A 130 -4.44 11.51 -7.16
N ILE A 131 -3.91 10.87 -6.09
CA ILE A 131 -3.57 9.45 -6.09
C ILE A 131 -4.81 8.62 -6.46
N GLY A 132 -5.96 8.94 -5.86
CA GLY A 132 -7.23 8.28 -6.16
C GLY A 132 -7.61 8.38 -7.65
N CYS A 133 -7.50 9.56 -8.24
CA CYS A 133 -7.75 9.78 -9.67
C CYS A 133 -6.78 8.96 -10.54
N ARG A 134 -5.49 8.97 -10.21
CA ARG A 134 -4.45 8.26 -10.97
C ARG A 134 -4.68 6.75 -11.02
N PHE A 135 -5.12 6.15 -9.92
CA PHE A 135 -5.29 4.71 -9.77
C PHE A 135 -6.75 4.24 -9.82
N ASN A 136 -7.66 5.09 -10.26
CA ASN A 136 -9.09 4.81 -10.35
C ASN A 136 -9.69 4.24 -9.06
N VAL A 137 -9.31 4.84 -7.91
CA VAL A 137 -9.89 4.56 -6.60
C VAL A 137 -10.32 5.86 -5.92
N SER A 138 -11.14 5.79 -4.88
CA SER A 138 -11.44 7.00 -4.11
C SER A 138 -10.22 7.42 -3.27
N GLY A 139 -10.05 8.74 -3.04
CA GLY A 139 -9.01 9.25 -2.14
C GLY A 139 -9.10 8.63 -0.73
N VAL A 140 -10.32 8.35 -0.25
CA VAL A 140 -10.54 7.64 1.02
C VAL A 140 -9.99 6.20 0.97
N THR A 141 -10.14 5.52 -0.16
CA THR A 141 -9.57 4.17 -0.35
C THR A 141 -8.05 4.23 -0.38
N ALA A 142 -7.45 5.20 -1.08
CA ALA A 142 -6.01 5.42 -1.09
C ALA A 142 -5.47 5.65 0.33
N MET A 143 -6.10 6.53 1.11
CA MET A 143 -5.75 6.78 2.52
C MET A 143 -5.90 5.54 3.40
N ARG A 144 -6.89 4.69 3.14
CA ARG A 144 -7.06 3.43 3.89
C ARG A 144 -5.87 2.49 3.69
N TYR A 145 -5.36 2.35 2.47
CA TYR A 145 -4.18 1.54 2.20
C TYR A 145 -2.93 2.15 2.83
N PHE A 146 -2.76 3.46 2.75
CA PHE A 146 -1.63 4.15 3.39
C PHE A 146 -1.61 3.93 4.91
N ARG A 147 -2.76 3.99 5.58
CA ARG A 147 -2.86 3.76 7.04
C ARG A 147 -2.50 2.33 7.47
N CYS A 148 -2.51 1.36 6.56
CA CYS A 148 -2.06 0.00 6.86
C CYS A 148 -0.54 -0.13 6.90
N VAL A 149 0.20 0.88 6.41
CA VAL A 149 1.66 0.90 6.45
C VAL A 149 2.10 1.39 7.82
N ASN A 150 2.78 0.53 8.55
CA ASN A 150 3.32 0.87 9.86
C ASN A 150 4.73 1.46 9.68
N HIS A 151 4.82 2.78 9.66
CA HIS A 151 6.08 3.53 9.60
C HIS A 151 6.60 3.79 11.01
N LYS A 152 6.96 2.76 11.76
CA LYS A 152 7.68 2.97 13.00
C LYS A 152 9.17 3.16 12.68
N PRO A 153 9.75 4.34 12.96
CA PRO A 153 11.19 4.51 12.83
C PRO A 153 11.88 3.52 13.76
N LYS A 154 12.93 2.85 13.26
CA LYS A 154 13.66 1.85 14.03
C LYS A 154 14.71 2.48 14.91
N GLU A 155 15.32 3.55 14.44
CA GLU A 155 16.47 4.21 15.06
C GLU A 155 16.40 5.72 14.89
N LEU A 156 16.97 6.44 15.86
CA LEU A 156 17.21 7.86 15.76
C LEU A 156 18.61 8.12 15.16
N PRO A 157 18.74 9.09 14.24
CA PRO A 157 20.03 9.46 13.65
C PRO A 157 20.92 10.25 14.62
N GLU A 158 22.16 10.46 14.23
CA GLU A 158 23.13 11.27 14.98
C GLU A 158 22.65 12.71 15.27
N VAL A 159 21.90 13.29 14.33
CA VAL A 159 21.32 14.64 14.44
C VAL A 159 19.82 14.53 14.36
N VAL A 160 19.12 14.92 15.41
CA VAL A 160 17.66 14.95 15.52
C VAL A 160 17.20 16.38 15.68
N SER A 161 16.16 16.77 14.94
CA SER A 161 15.45 18.02 15.21
C SER A 161 14.02 17.75 15.61
N LEU A 162 13.53 18.58 16.55
CA LEU A 162 12.16 18.61 16.98
C LEU A 162 11.61 20.02 16.79
N ASP A 163 10.48 20.12 16.11
CA ASP A 163 9.81 21.37 15.80
C ASP A 163 8.30 21.19 15.87
N GLU A 164 7.53 22.27 15.95
CA GLU A 164 6.08 22.24 15.94
C GLU A 164 5.51 22.91 14.69
N PHE A 165 4.38 22.41 14.24
CA PHE A 165 3.64 23.05 13.19
C PHE A 165 2.12 23.02 13.46
N LYS A 166 1.43 23.99 12.90
CA LYS A 166 -0.03 24.03 13.01
C LYS A 166 -0.65 22.95 12.14
N GLY A 167 -1.31 21.99 12.78
CA GLY A 167 -1.97 20.86 12.10
C GLY A 167 -3.31 20.54 12.76
N ASN A 168 -4.13 19.74 12.08
CA ASN A 168 -5.44 19.31 12.57
C ASN A 168 -5.49 17.81 12.87
N SER A 169 -4.33 17.16 13.01
CA SER A 169 -4.24 15.73 13.27
C SER A 169 -4.56 15.43 14.74
N GLY A 170 -5.36 14.39 14.98
CA GLY A 170 -5.69 13.97 16.35
C GLY A 170 -6.53 14.97 17.18
N GLY A 171 -7.16 15.96 16.54
CA GLY A 171 -7.95 16.99 17.24
C GLY A 171 -7.12 18.07 17.95
N GLN A 172 -5.79 18.05 17.80
CA GLN A 172 -4.86 19.02 18.37
C GLN A 172 -4.52 20.12 17.36
N LYS A 173 -4.39 21.37 17.88
CA LYS A 173 -4.02 22.54 17.06
C LYS A 173 -2.58 22.50 16.57
N TYR A 174 -1.69 21.89 17.34
CA TYR A 174 -0.27 21.78 17.04
C TYR A 174 0.19 20.33 17.08
N ASN A 175 0.94 19.95 16.07
CA ASN A 175 1.60 18.67 15.94
C ASN A 175 3.12 18.89 16.07
N SER A 176 3.86 17.86 16.46
CA SER A 176 5.31 17.90 16.47
C SER A 176 5.88 17.11 15.30
N ILE A 177 6.94 17.63 14.70
CA ILE A 177 7.71 16.98 13.66
C ILE A 177 9.06 16.57 14.21
N VAL A 178 9.42 15.32 14.05
CA VAL A 178 10.75 14.78 14.35
C VAL A 178 11.46 14.57 13.02
N ALA A 179 12.60 15.20 12.84
CA ALA A 179 13.32 15.14 11.57
C ALA A 179 14.81 14.81 11.75
N ALA A 180 15.42 14.35 10.67
CA ALA A 180 16.85 14.13 10.50
C ALA A 180 17.42 15.23 9.57
N PRO A 181 17.84 16.38 10.07
CA PRO A 181 18.25 17.52 9.24
C PRO A 181 19.41 17.18 8.30
N LYS A 182 20.38 16.40 8.78
CA LYS A 182 21.55 15.95 8.00
C LYS A 182 21.14 15.15 6.75
N ASN A 183 20.07 14.37 6.89
CA ASN A 183 19.56 13.51 5.82
C ASN A 183 18.40 14.15 5.04
N ARG A 184 17.92 15.33 5.45
CA ARG A 184 16.74 16.02 4.91
C ARG A 184 15.49 15.12 4.90
N LYS A 185 15.29 14.35 5.97
CA LYS A 185 14.17 13.42 6.09
C LYS A 185 13.33 13.71 7.33
N VAL A 186 12.04 13.61 7.20
CA VAL A 186 11.12 13.52 8.34
C VAL A 186 11.19 12.10 8.88
N ILE A 187 11.40 11.96 10.19
CA ILE A 187 11.40 10.68 10.90
C ILE A 187 9.99 10.30 11.28
N ASP A 188 9.26 11.25 11.89
CA ASP A 188 7.89 11.03 12.32
C ASP A 188 7.13 12.35 12.52
N ILE A 189 5.80 12.26 12.57
CA ILE A 189 4.90 13.35 12.89
C ILE A 189 4.02 12.90 14.06
N LEU A 190 4.12 13.60 15.18
CA LEU A 190 3.40 13.27 16.40
C LEU A 190 2.12 14.10 16.52
N PRO A 191 1.05 13.51 17.08
CA PRO A 191 -0.29 14.13 17.08
C PRO A 191 -0.39 15.37 17.98
N ASN A 192 0.58 15.62 18.83
CA ASN A 192 0.61 16.74 19.75
C ASN A 192 2.04 17.19 20.07
N ARG A 193 2.19 18.20 20.94
CA ARG A 193 3.46 18.74 21.41
C ARG A 193 3.67 18.59 22.92
N TYR A 194 2.87 17.73 23.57
CA TYR A 194 2.94 17.58 25.01
C TYR A 194 4.24 16.88 25.41
N GLU A 195 4.89 17.43 26.40
CA GLU A 195 6.19 16.99 26.91
C GLU A 195 6.21 15.48 27.23
N ASN A 196 5.22 15.00 27.99
CA ASN A 196 5.15 13.60 28.39
C ASN A 196 5.09 12.65 27.17
N ASP A 197 4.33 13.01 26.14
CA ASP A 197 4.18 12.19 24.93
C ASP A 197 5.47 12.20 24.12
N LEU A 198 6.17 13.35 24.04
CA LEU A 198 7.45 13.49 23.37
C LEU A 198 8.55 12.72 24.09
N ILE A 199 8.57 12.73 25.43
CA ILE A 199 9.50 11.96 26.26
C ILE A 199 9.20 10.45 26.08
N GLN A 200 7.94 10.04 26.12
CA GLN A 200 7.55 8.65 25.90
C GLN A 200 7.96 8.18 24.48
N TYR A 201 7.69 8.99 23.46
CA TYR A 201 8.12 8.70 22.09
C TYR A 201 9.63 8.55 21.98
N SER A 202 10.39 9.52 22.49
CA SER A 202 11.85 9.50 22.41
C SER A 202 12.47 8.36 23.21
N SER A 203 11.84 7.98 24.32
CA SER A 203 12.32 6.94 25.24
C SER A 203 12.24 5.53 24.66
N GLN A 204 11.36 5.29 23.67
CA GLN A 204 11.24 3.97 23.03
C GLN A 204 12.45 3.58 22.17
N PHE A 205 13.33 4.53 21.83
CA PHE A 205 14.49 4.28 20.99
C PHE A 205 15.73 4.00 21.84
N GLU A 206 16.32 2.81 21.68
CA GLU A 206 17.62 2.50 22.28
C GLU A 206 18.73 3.38 21.71
N SER A 207 18.62 3.74 20.42
CA SER A 207 19.55 4.60 19.69
C SER A 207 19.60 6.05 20.15
N LYS A 208 18.70 6.48 21.05
CA LYS A 208 18.75 7.86 21.63
C LYS A 208 20.09 8.21 22.26
N LYS A 209 20.84 7.20 22.73
CA LYS A 209 22.19 7.38 23.29
C LYS A 209 23.24 7.80 22.25
N ASN A 210 22.95 7.51 20.97
CA ASN A 210 23.84 7.82 19.84
C ASN A 210 23.57 9.19 19.22
N VAL A 211 22.52 9.88 19.69
CA VAL A 211 22.20 11.24 19.25
C VAL A 211 23.26 12.19 19.81
N LYS A 212 24.01 12.83 18.93
CA LYS A 212 25.06 13.78 19.28
C LYS A 212 24.57 15.22 19.27
N TYR A 213 23.62 15.54 18.41
CA TYR A 213 23.07 16.89 18.26
C TYR A 213 21.55 16.84 18.28
N PHE A 214 20.96 17.63 19.18
CA PHE A 214 19.53 17.84 19.25
C PHE A 214 19.22 19.30 18.94
N VAL A 215 18.38 19.53 17.93
CA VAL A 215 18.03 20.87 17.44
C VAL A 215 16.55 21.11 17.70
N CYS A 216 16.21 22.16 18.41
CA CYS A 216 14.84 22.58 18.65
C CYS A 216 14.72 24.11 18.67
N ASP A 217 13.51 24.61 18.66
CA ASP A 217 13.23 26.01 18.95
C ASP A 217 13.31 26.29 20.47
N MET A 218 13.04 27.54 20.88
CA MET A 218 13.06 27.96 22.30
C MET A 218 11.88 27.45 23.12
N ASN A 219 11.04 26.54 22.61
CA ASN A 219 9.89 26.00 23.34
C ASN A 219 10.35 25.25 24.62
N PRO A 220 9.90 25.65 25.82
CA PRO A 220 10.31 25.01 27.07
C PRO A 220 10.07 23.49 27.11
N HIS A 221 9.01 23.00 26.46
CA HIS A 221 8.70 21.57 26.39
C HIS A 221 9.77 20.77 25.63
N PHE A 222 10.31 21.35 24.55
CA PHE A 222 11.37 20.68 23.76
C PHE A 222 12.69 20.66 24.49
N ARG A 223 12.97 21.72 25.26
CA ARG A 223 14.15 21.77 26.13
C ARG A 223 14.13 20.62 27.14
N GLN A 224 13.00 20.38 27.78
CA GLN A 224 12.88 19.33 28.77
C GLN A 224 13.01 17.91 28.13
N VAL A 225 12.51 17.72 26.92
CA VAL A 225 12.76 16.48 26.14
C VAL A 225 14.25 16.27 25.90
N ALA A 226 15.00 17.34 25.57
CA ALA A 226 16.45 17.27 25.37
C ALA A 226 17.17 16.83 26.66
N GLU A 227 16.85 17.49 27.78
CA GLU A 227 17.46 17.23 29.10
C GLU A 227 17.18 15.80 29.62
N VAL A 228 15.96 15.27 29.37
CA VAL A 228 15.58 13.95 29.85
C VAL A 228 16.06 12.82 28.92
N CYS A 229 15.84 12.97 27.61
CA CYS A 229 16.05 11.89 26.65
C CYS A 229 17.43 11.88 25.99
N PHE A 230 18.05 13.06 25.82
CA PHE A 230 19.27 13.24 25.04
C PHE A 230 20.41 13.87 25.85
N LYS A 231 20.65 13.37 27.06
CA LYS A 231 21.62 13.90 28.03
C LYS A 231 23.04 14.06 27.49
N ASN A 232 23.42 13.25 26.52
CA ASN A 232 24.75 13.27 25.92
C ASN A 232 24.83 14.13 24.66
N ALA A 233 23.70 14.68 24.20
CA ALA A 233 23.65 15.47 22.98
C ALA A 233 23.99 16.94 23.26
N VAL A 234 24.75 17.55 22.38
CA VAL A 234 24.87 19.01 22.32
C VAL A 234 23.55 19.53 21.73
N TRP A 235 22.84 20.30 22.49
CA TRP A 235 21.61 20.89 22.02
C TRP A 235 21.81 22.33 21.58
N ASN A 236 21.31 22.61 20.40
CA ASN A 236 21.44 23.92 19.76
C ASN A 236 20.03 24.50 19.60
N VAL A 237 19.81 25.66 20.20
CA VAL A 237 18.56 26.40 20.09
C VAL A 237 18.67 27.28 18.85
N ARG A 238 17.86 27.03 17.82
CA ARG A 238 17.69 27.98 16.73
C ARG A 238 16.77 29.11 17.19
N SER A 239 17.30 30.33 17.29
CA SER A 239 16.48 31.53 17.15
C SER A 239 16.15 31.71 15.69
N LEU A 240 14.87 31.74 15.35
CA LEU A 240 14.36 32.19 14.06
C LEU A 240 14.65 33.70 13.90
#